data_b94848b7c18b8f748a4f3827cc3a88bb
#
_entry.id   b94848b7c18b8f748a4f3827cc3a88bb
#
_cell.length_a   1.000
_cell.length_b   1.000
_cell.length_c   1.000
_cell.angle_alpha   90.00
_cell.angle_beta   90.00
_cell.angle_gamma   90.00
#
_symmetry.space_group_name_H-M   'P 1'
#
loop_
_entity.id
_entity.type
_entity.pdbx_description
1 polymer ?
#
loop_
_entity_poly.entity_id
_entity_poly.type
_entity_poly.pdbx_seq_one_letter_code
_entity_poly.pdbx_strand_id
1 'polypeptide(L)'
;MSKKKKNEFLRGVKDRVEAVQDMDKHKKIMAGGVIGIVAIAAIIGVSLSGKSARSVATTTTAVVDSTTAAQVASANVMPMEKAGNEFPSLDITVETEEPRPELLEEGVQHSYIAKVQSRLMELGFMDNDEPTNYFGEVTKAAVMIFQRQNGLAQDGIIGPSTLPLLMDANAKHYAAKLGDVGEDIKRIQNRLYELGYLASADMITGTYDEKTQEAALKLQQINQLSEDGKVGSETMNLLYSDEIKANTLSLGEHSEVVQAIQNRLFQLGYLTSSPDGNYGSDTELAVRTFQSKNDLVVDGYLGPSTRAVILSSDAKANGLVLGDQNDQVARLQSLLAKAGYLNESNATGYFGEITEAALKRFQSNNGIDADGRAGAQTFAKLNSDGLRGPSKNDSKSNKSEKSGKSSGGSYSGSVGNMISIASSKIGSPYVWGAKGSNSFDCSGFVYWVLKQMGVGQSYITSS
;
A
#
# COMPACT_ATOMS: atom_id res chain seq x y z
N MET A 1 -33.34 10.37 -0.72
CA MET A 1 -33.15 9.33 -1.76
C MET A 1 -34.48 8.64 -2.02
N SER A 2 -35.00 8.60 -3.27
CA SER A 2 -36.32 8.01 -3.57
C SER A 2 -36.28 6.49 -3.38
N LYS A 3 -37.40 5.90 -2.95
CA LYS A 3 -37.55 4.43 -2.77
C LYS A 3 -37.06 3.61 -3.98
N LYS A 4 -37.19 4.17 -5.19
CA LYS A 4 -36.74 3.54 -6.45
C LYS A 4 -35.20 3.40 -6.51
N LYS A 5 -34.44 4.45 -6.14
CA LYS A 5 -32.95 4.40 -6.11
C LYS A 5 -32.41 3.47 -5.02
N LYS A 6 -33.13 3.32 -3.89
CA LYS A 6 -32.76 2.39 -2.82
C LYS A 6 -32.94 0.92 -3.25
N ASN A 7 -33.99 0.62 -4.00
CA ASN A 7 -34.23 -0.73 -4.51
C ASN A 7 -33.28 -1.11 -5.65
N GLU A 8 -32.90 -0.17 -6.51
CA GLU A 8 -31.87 -0.40 -7.56
C GLU A 8 -30.49 -0.65 -6.95
N PHE A 9 -30.14 0.11 -5.89
CA PHE A 9 -28.88 -0.10 -5.16
C PHE A 9 -28.83 -1.48 -4.47
N LEU A 10 -29.90 -1.87 -3.79
CA LEU A 10 -30.01 -3.17 -3.11
C LEU A 10 -29.97 -4.35 -4.10
N ARG A 11 -30.55 -4.17 -5.30
CA ARG A 11 -30.50 -5.16 -6.36
C ARG A 11 -29.07 -5.35 -6.88
N GLY A 12 -28.35 -4.23 -7.15
CA GLY A 12 -26.96 -4.28 -7.57
C GLY A 12 -26.00 -4.88 -6.54
N VAL A 13 -26.29 -4.74 -5.24
CA VAL A 13 -25.53 -5.40 -4.16
C VAL A 13 -25.81 -6.90 -4.13
N LYS A 14 -27.08 -7.30 -4.29
CA LYS A 14 -27.47 -8.72 -4.32
C LYS A 14 -26.83 -9.46 -5.50
N ASP A 15 -26.86 -8.87 -6.70
CA ASP A 15 -26.29 -9.44 -7.92
C ASP A 15 -24.76 -9.61 -7.80
N ARG A 16 -24.05 -8.69 -7.09
CA ARG A 16 -22.62 -8.80 -6.80
C ARG A 16 -22.29 -9.87 -5.76
N VAL A 17 -23.14 -10.05 -4.75
CA VAL A 17 -22.97 -11.10 -3.74
C VAL A 17 -23.17 -12.49 -4.35
N GLU A 18 -24.16 -12.65 -5.23
CA GLU A 18 -24.40 -13.91 -5.96
C GLU A 18 -23.24 -14.23 -6.93
N ALA A 19 -22.67 -13.23 -7.62
CA ALA A 19 -21.51 -13.41 -8.49
C ALA A 19 -20.23 -13.86 -7.74
N VAL A 20 -20.07 -13.47 -6.45
CA VAL A 20 -18.94 -13.90 -5.60
C VAL A 20 -19.15 -15.33 -5.08
N GLN A 21 -20.39 -15.77 -4.90
CA GLN A 21 -20.68 -17.15 -4.44
C GLN A 21 -20.35 -18.21 -5.51
N ASP A 22 -20.32 -17.82 -6.78
CA ASP A 22 -20.05 -18.73 -7.92
C ASP A 22 -18.57 -18.76 -8.34
N MET A 23 -17.69 -18.02 -7.64
CA MET A 23 -16.25 -18.03 -7.90
C MET A 23 -15.56 -19.25 -7.29
N ASP A 24 -14.65 -19.87 -8.06
CA ASP A 24 -13.84 -21.02 -7.67
C ASP A 24 -13.06 -20.79 -6.37
N LYS A 25 -12.89 -21.85 -5.55
CA LYS A 25 -12.37 -21.78 -4.17
C LYS A 25 -11.03 -21.03 -4.04
N HIS A 26 -10.18 -21.11 -5.07
CA HIS A 26 -8.88 -20.40 -5.12
C HIS A 26 -9.01 -18.89 -5.42
N LYS A 27 -10.08 -18.44 -6.06
CA LYS A 27 -10.34 -17.01 -6.29
C LYS A 27 -11.03 -16.35 -5.10
N LYS A 28 -11.75 -17.11 -4.26
CA LYS A 28 -12.40 -16.59 -3.03
C LYS A 28 -11.41 -16.11 -1.98
N ILE A 29 -10.23 -16.73 -1.89
CA ILE A 29 -9.18 -16.35 -0.92
C ILE A 29 -8.55 -15.01 -1.28
N MET A 30 -8.42 -14.68 -2.58
CA MET A 30 -7.85 -13.40 -3.04
C MET A 30 -8.87 -12.26 -3.07
N ALA A 31 -10.17 -12.58 -3.21
CA ALA A 31 -11.24 -11.57 -3.22
C ALA A 31 -11.73 -11.17 -1.81
N GLY A 32 -11.51 -12.04 -0.80
CA GLY A 32 -11.92 -11.79 0.58
C GLY A 32 -11.26 -10.59 1.25
N GLY A 33 -10.03 -10.23 0.81
CA GLY A 33 -9.30 -9.09 1.34
C GLY A 33 -9.84 -7.71 0.91
N VAL A 34 -10.59 -7.65 -0.19
CA VAL A 34 -11.08 -6.37 -0.75
C VAL A 34 -12.57 -6.12 -0.42
N ILE A 35 -13.34 -7.15 -0.08
CA ILE A 35 -14.79 -7.05 0.17
C ILE A 35 -15.12 -6.76 1.64
N GLY A 36 -14.21 -7.08 2.57
CA GLY A 36 -14.40 -6.78 4.00
C GLY A 36 -14.55 -5.30 4.32
N ILE A 37 -13.92 -4.43 3.52
CA ILE A 37 -13.88 -2.97 3.76
C ILE A 37 -15.19 -2.27 3.30
N VAL A 38 -15.95 -2.86 2.37
CA VAL A 38 -17.17 -2.20 1.84
C VAL A 38 -18.43 -2.59 2.61
N ALA A 39 -18.43 -3.71 3.33
CA ALA A 39 -19.62 -4.20 4.06
C ALA A 39 -19.80 -3.52 5.44
N ILE A 40 -18.75 -3.05 6.07
CA ILE A 40 -18.82 -2.45 7.43
C ILE A 40 -19.33 -0.99 7.38
N ALA A 41 -19.07 -0.26 6.29
CA ALA A 41 -19.56 1.12 6.13
C ALA A 41 -21.09 1.24 5.92
N ALA A 42 -21.80 0.15 5.61
CA ALA A 42 -23.24 0.17 5.35
C ALA A 42 -24.09 -0.11 6.59
N ILE A 43 -23.52 -0.58 7.71
CA ILE A 43 -24.27 -0.95 8.92
C ILE A 43 -24.32 0.16 9.98
N ILE A 44 -23.40 1.14 9.93
CA ILE A 44 -23.32 2.24 10.91
C ILE A 44 -24.21 3.46 10.55
N GLY A 45 -24.84 3.46 9.40
CA GLY A 45 -25.59 4.61 8.85
C GLY A 45 -27.08 4.73 9.28
N VAL A 46 -27.64 3.90 10.14
CA VAL A 46 -29.05 3.99 10.55
C VAL A 46 -29.21 3.77 12.05
N SER A 47 -28.85 4.74 12.86
CA SER A 47 -29.50 4.96 14.15
C SER A 47 -29.04 6.27 14.81
N LEU A 48 -29.58 7.39 14.40
CA LEU A 48 -29.63 8.61 15.20
C LEU A 48 -30.81 9.45 14.77
N SER A 49 -31.97 9.16 15.36
CA SER A 49 -33.03 10.14 15.56
C SER A 49 -34.06 9.60 16.56
N GLY A 50 -34.12 10.17 17.76
CA GLY A 50 -35.24 9.92 18.68
C GLY A 50 -34.91 10.07 20.15
N LYS A 51 -34.86 11.30 20.64
CA LYS A 51 -35.29 11.85 21.97
C LYS A 51 -35.14 11.00 23.23
N SER A 52 -34.29 11.49 24.11
CA SER A 52 -34.52 11.84 25.54
C SER A 52 -35.35 10.92 26.42
N ALA A 53 -34.72 10.34 27.45
CA ALA A 53 -35.20 10.40 28.84
C ALA A 53 -34.11 9.93 29.82
N ARG A 54 -33.91 10.74 30.83
CA ARG A 54 -33.05 10.58 31.99
C ARG A 54 -33.48 9.38 32.84
N SER A 55 -32.57 8.53 33.29
CA SER A 55 -32.69 7.87 34.58
C SER A 55 -31.27 7.54 35.10
N VAL A 56 -30.95 8.18 36.22
CA VAL A 56 -29.76 7.94 37.04
C VAL A 56 -30.06 6.72 37.92
N ALA A 57 -29.32 5.64 37.74
CA ALA A 57 -29.29 4.57 38.74
C ALA A 57 -27.87 4.46 39.28
N THR A 58 -27.69 4.97 40.50
CA THR A 58 -26.48 4.84 41.30
C THR A 58 -26.45 3.43 41.85
N THR A 59 -25.56 2.58 41.36
CA THR A 59 -25.29 1.26 41.98
C THR A 59 -24.13 1.41 42.93
N THR A 60 -24.44 1.41 44.23
CA THR A 60 -23.47 1.35 45.31
C THR A 60 -23.05 -0.10 45.49
N THR A 61 -21.82 -0.46 45.14
CA THR A 61 -21.22 -1.74 45.45
C THR A 61 -20.73 -1.71 46.89
N ALA A 62 -21.37 -2.47 47.76
CA ALA A 62 -20.87 -2.73 49.10
C ALA A 62 -19.89 -3.90 49.03
N VAL A 63 -18.63 -3.63 49.35
CA VAL A 63 -17.61 -4.66 49.62
C VAL A 63 -17.90 -5.25 50.99
N VAL A 64 -18.24 -6.53 51.07
CA VAL A 64 -18.38 -7.27 52.34
C VAL A 64 -17.06 -7.99 52.59
N ASP A 65 -16.34 -7.53 53.60
CA ASP A 65 -15.10 -8.12 54.10
C ASP A 65 -15.39 -9.46 54.79
N SER A 66 -14.66 -10.51 54.41
CA SER A 66 -14.90 -11.91 54.81
C SER A 66 -14.39 -12.31 56.21
N THR A 67 -14.15 -11.34 57.10
CA THR A 67 -13.55 -11.59 58.40
C THR A 67 -14.49 -11.51 59.62
N THR A 68 -15.82 -11.36 59.43
CA THR A 68 -16.76 -11.17 60.57
C THR A 68 -17.82 -12.27 60.73
N ALA A 69 -17.66 -13.44 60.09
CA ALA A 69 -18.64 -14.52 60.14
C ALA A 69 -18.40 -15.55 61.27
N ALA A 70 -17.46 -15.33 62.19
CA ALA A 70 -17.10 -16.33 63.22
C ALA A 70 -17.48 -15.99 64.65
N GLN A 71 -18.29 -14.96 64.92
CA GLN A 71 -18.55 -14.57 66.32
C GLN A 71 -19.99 -14.16 66.69
N VAL A 72 -21.04 -14.76 66.11
CA VAL A 72 -22.40 -14.63 66.68
C VAL A 72 -23.14 -15.96 66.66
N ALA A 73 -22.71 -16.85 67.51
CA ALA A 73 -23.45 -18.05 67.83
C ALA A 73 -23.44 -18.22 69.40
N SER A 74 -24.16 -17.35 70.08
CA SER A 74 -24.66 -17.63 71.43
C SER A 74 -25.51 -16.46 71.98
N ALA A 75 -26.82 -16.49 71.69
CA ALA A 75 -27.78 -15.87 72.59
C ALA A 75 -29.22 -16.32 72.30
N ASN A 76 -29.79 -17.10 73.20
CA ASN A 76 -31.22 -17.19 73.55
C ASN A 76 -32.26 -17.62 72.49
N VAL A 77 -32.60 -18.89 72.60
CA VAL A 77 -33.86 -19.48 72.15
C VAL A 77 -34.97 -19.07 73.14
N MET A 78 -36.00 -18.39 72.65
CA MET A 78 -37.36 -18.40 73.20
C MET A 78 -38.33 -19.02 72.17
N PRO A 79 -39.27 -19.86 72.63
CA PRO A 79 -40.17 -20.56 71.71
C PRO A 79 -41.33 -19.66 71.33
N MET A 80 -41.63 -19.54 70.09
CA MET A 80 -42.91 -19.00 69.59
C MET A 80 -43.57 -20.00 68.60
N GLU A 81 -44.84 -20.12 68.88
CA GLU A 81 -45.80 -21.05 68.31
C GLU A 81 -45.96 -21.00 66.80
N LYS A 82 -46.42 -22.13 66.29
CA LYS A 82 -46.84 -22.43 64.92
C LYS A 82 -47.67 -21.34 64.25
N ALA A 83 -47.15 -20.79 63.15
CA ALA A 83 -47.95 -20.32 62.05
C ALA A 83 -47.31 -20.87 60.77
N GLY A 84 -48.00 -21.75 60.07
CA GLY A 84 -47.54 -22.34 58.84
C GLY A 84 -47.48 -21.27 57.75
N ASN A 85 -46.29 -20.98 57.32
CA ASN A 85 -46.01 -20.41 56.05
C ASN A 85 -44.86 -21.22 55.43
N GLU A 86 -45.18 -21.96 54.37
CA GLU A 86 -44.20 -22.57 53.50
C GLU A 86 -43.37 -21.44 52.88
N PHE A 87 -42.14 -21.25 53.35
CA PHE A 87 -41.14 -20.48 52.63
C PHE A 87 -40.72 -21.32 51.42
N PRO A 88 -40.75 -20.78 50.19
CA PRO A 88 -40.17 -21.50 49.06
C PRO A 88 -38.68 -21.72 49.36
N SER A 89 -38.27 -22.99 49.35
CA SER A 89 -36.85 -23.34 49.41
C SER A 89 -36.16 -22.67 48.24
N LEU A 90 -35.33 -21.65 48.48
CA LEU A 90 -34.35 -21.18 47.54
C LEU A 90 -33.36 -22.34 47.36
N ASP A 91 -33.53 -23.11 46.28
CA ASP A 91 -32.47 -23.98 45.77
C ASP A 91 -31.32 -23.09 45.32
N ILE A 92 -30.47 -22.73 46.28
CA ILE A 92 -29.16 -22.18 45.98
C ILE A 92 -28.35 -23.39 45.47
N THR A 93 -28.40 -23.59 44.16
CA THR A 93 -27.42 -24.43 43.48
C THR A 93 -26.08 -23.71 43.64
N VAL A 94 -25.32 -24.09 44.60
CA VAL A 94 -23.89 -23.75 44.67
C VAL A 94 -23.28 -24.47 43.49
N GLU A 95 -23.06 -23.76 42.36
CA GLU A 95 -22.19 -24.24 41.30
C GLU A 95 -20.82 -24.47 41.95
N THR A 96 -20.53 -25.72 42.30
CA THR A 96 -19.18 -26.12 42.67
C THR A 96 -18.33 -25.99 41.40
N GLU A 97 -17.46 -24.94 41.37
CA GLU A 97 -16.47 -24.83 40.27
C GLU A 97 -15.72 -26.17 40.18
N GLU A 98 -15.68 -26.72 38.98
CA GLU A 98 -14.89 -27.93 38.71
C GLU A 98 -13.43 -27.71 39.15
N PRO A 99 -12.80 -28.71 39.81
CA PRO A 99 -11.41 -28.58 40.24
C PRO A 99 -10.52 -28.37 39.01
N ARG A 100 -9.75 -27.27 39.02
CA ARG A 100 -8.87 -26.90 37.92
C ARG A 100 -7.85 -28.04 37.63
N PRO A 101 -7.67 -28.42 36.32
CA PRO A 101 -6.61 -29.35 35.94
C PRO A 101 -5.23 -28.83 36.31
N GLU A 102 -4.29 -29.73 36.67
CA GLU A 102 -2.89 -29.37 36.94
C GLU A 102 -2.19 -28.79 35.72
N LEU A 103 -2.54 -29.29 34.53
CA LEU A 103 -2.03 -28.85 33.23
C LEU A 103 -3.17 -28.43 32.35
N LEU A 104 -3.02 -27.27 31.69
CA LEU A 104 -3.89 -26.84 30.58
C LEU A 104 -3.08 -26.84 29.32
N GLU A 105 -3.51 -27.66 28.37
CA GLU A 105 -2.82 -27.86 27.08
C GLU A 105 -3.85 -27.98 25.94
N GLU A 106 -3.37 -27.99 24.71
CA GLU A 106 -4.23 -28.11 23.52
C GLU A 106 -5.14 -29.34 23.59
N GLY A 107 -6.42 -29.11 23.28
CA GLY A 107 -7.46 -30.14 23.33
C GLY A 107 -8.24 -30.21 24.66
N VAL A 108 -7.74 -29.61 25.74
CA VAL A 108 -8.44 -29.55 27.03
C VAL A 108 -9.67 -28.65 26.94
N GLN A 109 -10.77 -29.10 27.55
CA GLN A 109 -11.98 -28.32 27.73
C GLN A 109 -12.31 -28.17 29.20
N HIS A 110 -12.31 -26.93 29.72
CA HIS A 110 -12.55 -26.63 31.13
C HIS A 110 -12.91 -25.13 31.29
N SER A 111 -13.79 -24.81 32.24
CA SER A 111 -14.25 -23.43 32.52
C SER A 111 -13.11 -22.47 32.84
N TYR A 112 -12.04 -22.94 33.46
CA TYR A 112 -10.88 -22.11 33.82
C TYR A 112 -10.09 -21.59 32.62
N ILE A 113 -10.24 -22.23 31.43
CA ILE A 113 -9.58 -21.81 30.20
C ILE A 113 -10.05 -20.41 29.75
N ALA A 114 -11.34 -20.11 29.93
CA ALA A 114 -11.85 -18.77 29.66
C ALA A 114 -11.15 -17.67 30.51
N LYS A 115 -10.82 -17.95 31.77
CA LYS A 115 -10.06 -17.04 32.63
C LYS A 115 -8.62 -16.84 32.12
N VAL A 116 -8.00 -17.92 31.66
CA VAL A 116 -6.65 -17.88 31.04
C VAL A 116 -6.66 -17.07 29.75
N GLN A 117 -7.62 -17.32 28.86
CA GLN A 117 -7.76 -16.57 27.60
C GLN A 117 -8.01 -15.08 27.86
N SER A 118 -8.93 -14.74 28.77
CA SER A 118 -9.16 -13.36 29.18
C SER A 118 -7.88 -12.67 29.66
N ARG A 119 -7.06 -13.39 30.45
CA ARG A 119 -5.80 -12.85 30.94
C ARG A 119 -4.75 -12.67 29.84
N LEU A 120 -4.66 -13.61 28.90
CA LEU A 120 -3.79 -13.49 27.73
C LEU A 120 -4.22 -12.32 26.82
N MET A 121 -5.52 -12.10 26.65
CA MET A 121 -6.08 -10.94 25.93
C MET A 121 -5.75 -9.63 26.65
N GLU A 122 -5.98 -9.55 27.96
CA GLU A 122 -5.64 -8.37 28.78
C GLU A 122 -4.16 -7.99 28.68
N LEU A 123 -3.27 -8.98 28.64
CA LEU A 123 -1.84 -8.79 28.50
C LEU A 123 -1.39 -8.58 27.03
N GLY A 124 -2.30 -8.69 26.06
CA GLY A 124 -2.02 -8.47 24.65
C GLY A 124 -1.35 -9.64 23.92
N PHE A 125 -1.34 -10.84 24.48
CA PHE A 125 -0.80 -12.05 23.85
C PHE A 125 -1.80 -12.74 22.92
N MET A 126 -3.07 -12.39 23.02
CA MET A 126 -4.17 -12.96 22.26
C MET A 126 -5.10 -11.85 21.79
N ASP A 127 -5.72 -12.01 20.63
CA ASP A 127 -6.70 -11.05 20.11
C ASP A 127 -7.95 -11.00 21.03
N ASN A 128 -8.62 -9.83 21.07
CA ASN A 128 -9.78 -9.61 21.94
C ASN A 128 -11.05 -10.23 21.31
N ASP A 129 -11.12 -11.56 21.35
CA ASP A 129 -12.28 -12.36 21.02
C ASP A 129 -13.09 -12.76 22.27
N GLU A 130 -14.22 -13.43 22.10
CA GLU A 130 -14.94 -13.99 23.22
C GLU A 130 -14.17 -15.21 23.79
N PRO A 131 -13.80 -15.21 25.09
CA PRO A 131 -13.15 -16.36 25.70
C PRO A 131 -14.03 -17.61 25.66
N THR A 132 -13.40 -18.74 25.41
CA THR A 132 -14.05 -20.04 25.32
C THR A 132 -13.55 -21.00 26.43
N ASN A 133 -14.25 -22.10 26.66
CA ASN A 133 -13.81 -23.14 27.57
C ASN A 133 -12.87 -24.17 26.89
N TYR A 134 -12.39 -23.90 25.66
CA TYR A 134 -11.56 -24.81 24.87
C TYR A 134 -10.16 -24.25 24.64
N PHE A 135 -9.14 -25.05 24.98
CA PHE A 135 -7.74 -24.74 24.72
C PHE A 135 -7.38 -25.18 23.31
N GLY A 136 -7.54 -24.26 22.34
CA GLY A 136 -7.24 -24.51 20.93
C GLY A 136 -5.84 -24.05 20.54
N GLU A 137 -5.50 -24.19 19.25
CA GLU A 137 -4.21 -23.78 18.65
C GLU A 137 -3.89 -22.31 18.90
N VAL A 138 -4.89 -21.41 18.85
CA VAL A 138 -4.71 -19.97 19.10
C VAL A 138 -4.28 -19.71 20.56
N THR A 139 -4.91 -20.40 21.51
CA THR A 139 -4.54 -20.30 22.95
C THR A 139 -3.13 -20.85 23.18
N LYS A 140 -2.78 -21.99 22.58
CA LYS A 140 -1.43 -22.56 22.62
C LYS A 140 -0.39 -21.59 22.08
N ALA A 141 -0.62 -21.01 20.92
CA ALA A 141 0.27 -20.03 20.32
C ALA A 141 0.48 -18.80 21.23
N ALA A 142 -0.59 -18.27 21.81
CA ALA A 142 -0.53 -17.16 22.78
C ALA A 142 0.29 -17.52 24.02
N VAL A 143 0.11 -18.73 24.55
CA VAL A 143 0.90 -19.25 25.70
C VAL A 143 2.38 -19.37 25.33
N MET A 144 2.72 -19.90 24.15
CA MET A 144 4.12 -19.98 23.70
C MET A 144 4.78 -18.60 23.58
N ILE A 145 4.05 -17.60 23.10
CA ILE A 145 4.54 -16.20 23.03
C ILE A 145 4.76 -15.66 24.45
N PHE A 146 3.81 -15.88 25.36
CA PHE A 146 3.95 -15.49 26.77
C PHE A 146 5.17 -16.16 27.43
N GLN A 147 5.34 -17.46 27.20
CA GLN A 147 6.49 -18.23 27.70
C GLN A 147 7.81 -17.67 27.16
N ARG A 148 7.89 -17.39 25.82
CA ARG A 148 9.06 -16.76 25.19
C ARG A 148 9.43 -15.47 25.93
N GLN A 149 8.47 -14.57 26.11
CA GLN A 149 8.72 -13.27 26.72
C GLN A 149 9.14 -13.36 28.20
N ASN A 150 8.76 -14.43 28.89
CA ASN A 150 9.12 -14.67 30.30
C ASN A 150 10.31 -15.61 30.47
N GLY A 151 10.98 -16.04 29.37
CA GLY A 151 12.16 -16.92 29.44
C GLY A 151 11.83 -18.34 29.86
N LEU A 152 10.60 -18.80 29.65
CA LEU A 152 10.16 -20.16 29.91
C LEU A 152 10.35 -21.04 28.67
N ALA A 153 10.30 -22.37 28.85
CA ALA A 153 10.19 -23.30 27.73
C ALA A 153 8.88 -23.02 26.97
N GLN A 154 8.99 -22.90 25.64
CA GLN A 154 7.87 -22.59 24.76
C GLN A 154 7.14 -23.87 24.36
N ASP A 155 6.57 -24.58 25.33
CA ASP A 155 5.84 -25.83 25.12
C ASP A 155 4.34 -25.63 24.87
N GLY A 156 3.83 -24.41 25.11
CA GLY A 156 2.42 -24.07 24.97
C GLY A 156 1.54 -24.69 26.05
N ILE A 157 2.12 -25.17 27.15
CA ILE A 157 1.42 -25.80 28.26
C ILE A 157 1.38 -24.84 29.45
N ILE A 158 0.21 -24.66 30.04
CA ILE A 158 0.08 -23.90 31.28
C ILE A 158 0.13 -24.85 32.45
N GLY A 159 1.31 -25.00 33.03
CA GLY A 159 1.60 -25.78 34.21
C GLY A 159 2.05 -24.89 35.37
N PRO A 160 2.67 -25.53 36.42
CA PRO A 160 3.12 -24.85 37.66
C PRO A 160 4.11 -23.71 37.42
N SER A 161 4.90 -23.72 36.35
CA SER A 161 5.85 -22.65 36.02
C SER A 161 5.19 -21.48 35.26
N THR A 162 4.20 -21.74 34.41
CA THR A 162 3.57 -20.72 33.53
C THR A 162 2.43 -20.00 34.25
N LEU A 163 1.55 -20.74 34.95
CA LEU A 163 0.33 -20.19 35.49
C LEU A 163 0.54 -19.09 36.54
N PRO A 164 1.45 -19.23 37.53
CA PRO A 164 1.67 -18.17 38.50
C PRO A 164 2.14 -16.88 37.88
N LEU A 165 3.00 -16.94 36.86
CA LEU A 165 3.49 -15.77 36.12
C LEU A 165 2.39 -15.12 35.28
N LEU A 166 1.52 -15.91 34.67
CA LEU A 166 0.40 -15.41 33.87
C LEU A 166 -0.63 -14.68 34.72
N MET A 167 -0.92 -15.21 35.94
CA MET A 167 -1.92 -14.65 36.86
C MET A 167 -1.35 -13.59 37.79
N ASP A 168 -0.05 -13.31 37.73
CA ASP A 168 0.56 -12.24 38.53
C ASP A 168 -0.01 -10.87 38.11
N ALA A 169 -0.33 -10.03 39.13
CA ALA A 169 -0.83 -8.68 38.87
C ALA A 169 0.18 -7.82 38.06
N ASN A 170 1.48 -8.13 38.19
CA ASN A 170 2.56 -7.45 37.48
C ASN A 170 3.07 -8.25 36.25
N ALA A 171 2.28 -9.17 35.74
CA ALA A 171 2.64 -9.93 34.52
C ALA A 171 2.99 -8.99 33.37
N LYS A 172 4.03 -9.34 32.61
CA LYS A 172 4.50 -8.51 31.50
C LYS A 172 3.47 -8.51 30.37
N HIS A 173 3.14 -7.32 29.89
CA HIS A 173 2.38 -7.17 28.67
C HIS A 173 3.20 -7.58 27.45
N TYR A 174 2.53 -8.00 26.40
CA TYR A 174 3.17 -8.32 25.12
C TYR A 174 3.99 -7.14 24.59
N ALA A 175 5.21 -7.43 24.18
CA ALA A 175 6.07 -6.49 23.48
C ALA A 175 7.08 -7.27 22.61
N ALA A 176 6.87 -7.26 21.30
CA ALA A 176 7.84 -7.80 20.36
C ALA A 176 9.06 -6.88 20.28
N LYS A 177 10.26 -7.47 20.25
CA LYS A 177 11.55 -6.76 20.30
C LYS A 177 12.64 -7.52 19.56
N LEU A 178 13.76 -6.86 19.38
CA LEU A 178 14.96 -7.41 18.74
C LEU A 178 15.32 -8.80 19.34
N GLY A 179 15.50 -9.79 18.46
CA GLY A 179 15.83 -11.16 18.79
C GLY A 179 14.63 -12.10 18.98
N ASP A 180 13.40 -11.59 19.06
CA ASP A 180 12.21 -12.43 19.12
C ASP A 180 11.97 -13.16 17.80
N VAL A 181 11.49 -14.42 17.88
CA VAL A 181 11.20 -15.26 16.70
C VAL A 181 9.81 -15.88 16.86
N GLY A 182 8.96 -15.79 15.83
CA GLY A 182 7.64 -16.41 15.85
C GLY A 182 6.72 -15.95 14.70
N GLU A 183 5.54 -16.58 14.64
CA GLU A 183 4.51 -16.20 13.67
C GLU A 183 3.88 -14.84 13.97
N ASP A 184 3.87 -14.42 15.23
CA ASP A 184 3.49 -13.07 15.64
C ASP A 184 4.43 -12.01 15.04
N ILE A 185 5.73 -12.31 14.98
CA ILE A 185 6.72 -11.43 14.34
C ILE A 185 6.47 -11.34 12.83
N LYS A 186 6.18 -12.47 12.17
CA LYS A 186 5.82 -12.45 10.74
C LYS A 186 4.57 -11.61 10.48
N ARG A 187 3.56 -11.69 11.35
CA ARG A 187 2.35 -10.85 11.22
C ARG A 187 2.68 -9.36 11.31
N ILE A 188 3.52 -8.97 12.28
CA ILE A 188 4.01 -7.60 12.43
C ILE A 188 4.78 -7.18 11.18
N GLN A 189 5.73 -7.99 10.70
CA GLN A 189 6.53 -7.70 9.50
C GLN A 189 5.67 -7.56 8.25
N ASN A 190 4.67 -8.44 8.05
CA ASN A 190 3.71 -8.32 6.96
C ASN A 190 3.00 -6.95 7.00
N ARG A 191 2.50 -6.56 8.18
CA ARG A 191 1.80 -5.29 8.32
C ARG A 191 2.72 -4.09 8.11
N LEU A 192 3.94 -4.13 8.62
CA LEU A 192 4.97 -3.11 8.35
C LEU A 192 5.29 -3.02 6.85
N TYR A 193 5.35 -4.15 6.15
CA TYR A 193 5.56 -4.18 4.70
C TYR A 193 4.37 -3.58 3.93
N GLU A 194 3.13 -3.97 4.24
CA GLU A 194 1.91 -3.41 3.65
C GLU A 194 1.86 -1.87 3.80
N LEU A 195 2.22 -1.38 4.98
CA LEU A 195 2.27 0.05 5.28
C LEU A 195 3.53 0.75 4.72
N GLY A 196 4.49 -0.02 4.17
CA GLY A 196 5.70 0.48 3.53
C GLY A 196 6.81 0.90 4.46
N TYR A 197 6.83 0.38 5.64
CA TYR A 197 7.95 0.54 6.56
C TYR A 197 9.06 -0.48 6.30
N LEU A 198 8.77 -1.63 5.67
CA LEU A 198 9.75 -2.59 5.18
C LEU A 198 9.88 -2.51 3.64
N ALA A 199 11.08 -2.71 3.15
CA ALA A 199 11.44 -2.49 1.75
C ALA A 199 10.99 -3.64 0.83
N SER A 200 11.02 -4.89 1.31
CA SER A 200 10.68 -6.06 0.49
C SER A 200 10.03 -7.16 1.31
N ALA A 201 9.28 -8.04 0.62
CA ALA A 201 8.68 -9.21 1.23
C ALA A 201 9.70 -10.22 1.78
N ASP A 202 10.94 -10.20 1.28
CA ASP A 202 12.02 -11.08 1.77
C ASP A 202 12.43 -10.75 3.21
N MET A 203 12.07 -9.56 3.71
CA MET A 203 12.29 -9.14 5.11
C MET A 203 11.27 -9.74 6.08
N ILE A 204 10.26 -10.47 5.58
CA ILE A 204 9.25 -11.16 6.39
C ILE A 204 9.80 -12.53 6.80
N THR A 205 10.75 -12.52 7.71
CA THR A 205 11.51 -13.71 8.11
C THR A 205 10.90 -14.43 9.33
N GLY A 206 10.09 -13.74 10.11
CA GLY A 206 9.63 -14.19 11.42
C GLY A 206 10.65 -13.99 12.54
N THR A 207 11.78 -13.34 12.25
CA THR A 207 12.76 -12.90 13.24
C THR A 207 12.69 -11.39 13.37
N TYR A 208 12.50 -10.87 14.57
CA TYR A 208 12.56 -9.43 14.84
C TYR A 208 14.04 -9.00 14.80
N ASP A 209 14.50 -8.69 13.61
CA ASP A 209 15.87 -8.25 13.32
C ASP A 209 16.01 -6.72 13.42
N GLU A 210 17.20 -6.21 13.15
CA GLU A 210 17.51 -4.78 13.15
C GLU A 210 16.64 -4.01 12.14
N LYS A 211 16.33 -4.59 10.97
CA LYS A 211 15.48 -3.97 9.96
C LYS A 211 14.03 -3.85 10.42
N THR A 212 13.54 -4.85 11.11
CA THR A 212 12.22 -4.84 11.73
C THR A 212 12.16 -3.77 12.82
N GLN A 213 13.22 -3.63 13.63
CA GLN A 213 13.32 -2.60 14.65
C GLN A 213 13.35 -1.19 14.05
N GLU A 214 14.14 -0.96 13.00
CA GLU A 214 14.18 0.32 12.26
C GLU A 214 12.81 0.69 11.70
N ALA A 215 12.10 -0.29 11.12
CA ALA A 215 10.75 -0.11 10.61
C ALA A 215 9.75 0.26 11.71
N ALA A 216 9.84 -0.39 12.88
CA ALA A 216 9.02 -0.08 14.04
C ALA A 216 9.30 1.32 14.60
N LEU A 217 10.58 1.72 14.71
CA LEU A 217 10.99 3.08 15.09
C LEU A 217 10.41 4.13 14.14
N LYS A 218 10.52 3.91 12.83
CA LYS A 218 9.98 4.84 11.83
C LYS A 218 8.45 4.92 11.91
N LEU A 219 7.76 3.80 12.14
CA LEU A 219 6.32 3.78 12.37
C LEU A 219 5.95 4.60 13.60
N GLN A 220 6.64 4.39 14.72
CA GLN A 220 6.42 5.12 15.96
C GLN A 220 6.62 6.62 15.77
N GLN A 221 7.70 7.03 15.09
CA GLN A 221 8.01 8.42 14.78
C GLN A 221 6.91 9.09 13.95
N ILE A 222 6.51 8.48 12.83
CA ILE A 222 5.47 9.03 11.94
C ILE A 222 4.11 9.16 12.65
N ASN A 223 3.84 8.23 13.57
CA ASN A 223 2.58 8.16 14.31
C ASN A 223 2.64 8.81 15.69
N GLN A 224 3.75 9.46 16.05
CA GLN A 224 3.93 10.19 17.31
C GLN A 224 3.77 9.30 18.56
N LEU A 225 4.22 8.05 18.47
CA LEU A 225 4.33 7.13 19.60
C LEU A 225 5.71 7.26 20.26
N SER A 226 5.89 6.59 21.38
CA SER A 226 7.20 6.44 22.02
C SER A 226 8.15 5.64 21.13
N GLU A 227 9.29 6.22 20.75
CA GLU A 227 10.27 5.66 19.82
C GLU A 227 11.22 4.70 20.54
N ASP A 228 10.73 3.51 20.94
CA ASP A 228 11.54 2.48 21.63
C ASP A 228 11.91 1.30 20.72
N GLY A 229 11.40 1.28 19.51
CA GLY A 229 11.63 0.23 18.51
C GLY A 229 11.05 -1.14 18.92
N LYS A 230 10.08 -1.17 19.84
CA LYS A 230 9.36 -2.39 20.21
C LYS A 230 7.91 -2.27 19.75
N VAL A 231 7.29 -3.38 19.44
CA VAL A 231 5.86 -3.43 19.14
C VAL A 231 5.12 -3.94 20.36
N GLY A 232 4.85 -3.02 21.29
CA GLY A 232 4.02 -3.26 22.47
C GLY A 232 2.54 -2.98 22.20
N SER A 233 1.70 -3.04 23.26
CA SER A 233 0.24 -2.92 23.13
C SER A 233 -0.21 -1.64 22.41
N GLU A 234 0.39 -0.49 22.72
CA GLU A 234 0.06 0.78 22.08
C GLU A 234 0.40 0.76 20.57
N THR A 235 1.63 0.33 20.24
CA THR A 235 2.07 0.21 18.85
C THR A 235 1.25 -0.82 18.08
N MET A 236 0.92 -1.96 18.74
CA MET A 236 0.10 -3.01 18.14
C MET A 236 -1.32 -2.54 17.84
N ASN A 237 -1.97 -1.88 18.79
CA ASN A 237 -3.32 -1.33 18.61
C ASN A 237 -3.37 -0.35 17.46
N LEU A 238 -2.38 0.54 17.36
CA LEU A 238 -2.31 1.49 16.25
C LEU A 238 -1.97 0.81 14.93
N LEU A 239 -1.05 -0.17 14.91
CA LEU A 239 -0.62 -0.90 13.72
C LEU A 239 -1.78 -1.55 12.96
N TYR A 240 -2.81 -1.98 13.68
CA TYR A 240 -4.01 -2.61 13.11
C TYR A 240 -5.25 -1.72 13.11
N SER A 241 -5.14 -0.45 13.51
CA SER A 241 -6.24 0.52 13.45
C SER A 241 -6.35 1.17 12.06
N ASP A 242 -7.51 1.79 11.79
CA ASP A 242 -7.73 2.61 10.59
C ASP A 242 -7.03 3.99 10.68
N GLU A 243 -6.55 4.37 11.86
CA GLU A 243 -5.88 5.66 12.11
C GLU A 243 -4.38 5.62 11.79
N ILE A 244 -3.82 4.43 11.51
CA ILE A 244 -2.41 4.25 11.21
C ILE A 244 -1.97 5.07 9.99
N LYS A 245 -0.95 5.88 10.15
CA LYS A 245 -0.30 6.57 9.03
C LYS A 245 0.70 5.62 8.39
N ALA A 246 0.52 5.39 7.11
CA ALA A 246 1.49 4.64 6.32
C ALA A 246 2.74 5.46 6.01
N ASN A 247 3.84 4.79 5.75
CA ASN A 247 5.05 5.43 5.25
C ASN A 247 4.84 5.83 3.78
N THR A 248 4.47 7.10 3.56
CA THR A 248 4.32 7.68 2.22
C THR A 248 5.60 8.38 1.84
N LEU A 249 6.26 7.88 0.80
CA LEU A 249 7.54 8.39 0.33
C LEU A 249 7.34 9.48 -0.73
N SER A 250 8.17 10.52 -0.66
CA SER A 250 8.09 11.70 -1.51
C SER A 250 9.47 12.28 -1.82
N LEU A 251 9.48 13.34 -2.65
CA LEU A 251 10.69 14.05 -3.04
C LEU A 251 11.55 14.45 -1.83
N GLY A 252 12.82 14.11 -1.89
CA GLY A 252 13.83 14.39 -0.87
C GLY A 252 14.10 13.24 0.10
N GLU A 253 13.30 12.20 0.09
CA GLU A 253 13.55 11.04 0.95
C GLU A 253 14.68 10.15 0.43
N HIS A 254 15.42 9.56 1.37
CA HIS A 254 16.46 8.58 1.10
C HIS A 254 16.24 7.33 1.96
N SER A 255 16.07 6.15 1.34
CA SER A 255 15.88 4.89 2.06
C SER A 255 16.03 3.67 1.15
N GLU A 256 16.25 2.49 1.77
CA GLU A 256 16.21 1.20 1.08
C GLU A 256 14.83 0.93 0.44
N VAL A 257 13.75 1.44 1.05
CA VAL A 257 12.40 1.31 0.48
C VAL A 257 12.30 2.07 -0.84
N VAL A 258 12.85 3.30 -0.91
CA VAL A 258 12.93 4.06 -2.16
C VAL A 258 13.73 3.28 -3.19
N GLN A 259 14.90 2.74 -2.82
CA GLN A 259 15.74 1.98 -3.73
C GLN A 259 15.04 0.73 -4.28
N ALA A 260 14.32 -0.01 -3.44
CA ALA A 260 13.56 -1.19 -3.87
C ALA A 260 12.48 -0.82 -4.91
N ILE A 261 11.75 0.27 -4.68
CA ILE A 261 10.75 0.75 -5.63
C ILE A 261 11.38 1.29 -6.90
N GLN A 262 12.49 2.02 -6.81
CA GLN A 262 13.27 2.47 -7.97
C GLN A 262 13.73 1.29 -8.83
N ASN A 263 14.23 0.21 -8.22
CA ASN A 263 14.60 -1.01 -8.93
C ASN A 263 13.40 -1.56 -9.73
N ARG A 264 12.22 -1.59 -9.11
CA ARG A 264 11.03 -2.09 -9.79
C ARG A 264 10.54 -1.16 -10.89
N LEU A 265 10.52 0.16 -10.67
CA LEU A 265 10.20 1.15 -11.68
C LEU A 265 11.19 1.11 -12.86
N PHE A 266 12.47 0.87 -12.58
CA PHE A 266 13.51 0.67 -13.60
C PHE A 266 13.23 -0.59 -14.43
N GLN A 267 12.93 -1.73 -13.78
CA GLN A 267 12.54 -2.97 -14.46
C GLN A 267 11.28 -2.81 -15.33
N LEU A 268 10.32 -2.01 -14.85
CA LEU A 268 9.10 -1.71 -15.60
C LEU A 268 9.32 -0.64 -16.69
N GLY A 269 10.50 -0.02 -16.79
CA GLY A 269 10.85 0.98 -17.79
C GLY A 269 10.36 2.39 -17.51
N TYR A 270 9.94 2.70 -16.27
CA TYR A 270 9.51 4.05 -15.87
C TYR A 270 10.68 4.91 -15.39
N LEU A 271 11.65 4.33 -14.70
CA LEU A 271 12.85 5.05 -14.27
C LEU A 271 13.95 4.90 -15.31
N THR A 272 14.58 6.02 -15.66
CA THR A 272 15.64 6.07 -16.69
C THR A 272 17.04 6.24 -16.09
N SER A 273 17.14 6.61 -14.81
CA SER A 273 18.36 6.67 -14.03
C SER A 273 18.60 5.38 -13.26
N SER A 274 19.82 5.14 -12.83
CA SER A 274 20.15 4.01 -11.96
C SER A 274 19.49 4.18 -10.59
N PRO A 275 18.89 3.15 -10.01
CA PRO A 275 18.36 3.18 -8.65
C PRO A 275 19.44 3.53 -7.61
N ASP A 276 19.24 4.58 -6.85
CA ASP A 276 20.24 5.13 -5.91
C ASP A 276 19.72 5.29 -4.48
N GLY A 277 18.42 4.99 -4.26
CA GLY A 277 17.76 5.15 -2.96
C GLY A 277 17.32 6.57 -2.65
N ASN A 278 17.63 7.57 -3.52
CA ASN A 278 17.19 8.95 -3.35
C ASN A 278 15.90 9.20 -4.13
N TYR A 279 14.85 9.66 -3.48
CA TYR A 279 13.64 10.10 -4.15
C TYR A 279 13.88 11.47 -4.80
N GLY A 280 14.54 11.49 -5.94
CA GLY A 280 14.80 12.68 -6.74
C GLY A 280 13.64 13.02 -7.69
N SER A 281 13.80 14.12 -8.45
CA SER A 281 12.81 14.56 -9.44
C SER A 281 12.55 13.53 -10.55
N ASP A 282 13.54 12.70 -10.86
CA ASP A 282 13.41 11.63 -11.83
C ASP A 282 12.58 10.44 -11.29
N THR A 283 12.72 10.14 -10.01
CA THR A 283 11.86 9.16 -9.32
C THR A 283 10.42 9.66 -9.23
N GLU A 284 10.21 10.93 -8.87
CA GLU A 284 8.87 11.54 -8.86
C GLU A 284 8.22 11.48 -10.25
N LEU A 285 8.96 11.83 -11.31
CA LEU A 285 8.47 11.74 -12.68
C LEU A 285 8.11 10.30 -13.07
N ALA A 286 8.95 9.33 -12.70
CA ALA A 286 8.70 7.92 -12.95
C ALA A 286 7.42 7.44 -12.23
N VAL A 287 7.22 7.85 -10.97
CA VAL A 287 6.02 7.55 -10.18
C VAL A 287 4.78 8.17 -10.80
N ARG A 288 4.79 9.44 -11.15
CA ARG A 288 3.66 10.11 -11.81
C ARG A 288 3.29 9.44 -13.13
N THR A 289 4.29 9.07 -13.93
CA THR A 289 4.04 8.36 -15.19
C THR A 289 3.46 6.97 -14.94
N PHE A 290 3.98 6.26 -13.91
CA PHE A 290 3.44 4.96 -13.50
C PHE A 290 1.99 5.08 -13.04
N GLN A 291 1.70 6.03 -12.16
CA GLN A 291 0.35 6.29 -11.67
C GLN A 291 -0.63 6.54 -12.82
N SER A 292 -0.26 7.42 -13.76
CA SER A 292 -1.08 7.73 -14.92
C SER A 292 -1.37 6.50 -15.80
N LYS A 293 -0.36 5.64 -16.04
CA LYS A 293 -0.52 4.44 -16.89
C LYS A 293 -1.24 3.29 -16.20
N ASN A 294 -1.32 3.31 -14.88
CA ASN A 294 -1.97 2.29 -14.07
C ASN A 294 -3.29 2.76 -13.44
N ASP A 295 -3.86 3.86 -13.93
CA ASP A 295 -5.17 4.40 -13.51
C ASP A 295 -5.22 4.76 -12.01
N LEU A 296 -4.09 5.20 -11.45
CA LEU A 296 -3.96 5.67 -10.08
C LEU A 296 -4.07 7.21 -10.00
N VAL A 297 -4.23 7.74 -8.79
CA VAL A 297 -4.13 9.19 -8.55
C VAL A 297 -2.72 9.66 -8.87
N VAL A 298 -2.59 10.67 -9.75
CA VAL A 298 -1.31 11.18 -10.24
C VAL A 298 -0.81 12.30 -9.31
N ASP A 299 -0.31 11.93 -8.15
CA ASP A 299 0.16 12.84 -7.10
C ASP A 299 1.68 12.83 -6.90
N GLY A 300 2.38 11.86 -7.48
CA GLY A 300 3.82 11.69 -7.34
C GLY A 300 4.26 11.16 -5.97
N TYR A 301 3.34 10.64 -5.15
CA TYR A 301 3.65 10.03 -3.86
C TYR A 301 3.64 8.50 -3.95
N LEU A 302 4.59 7.87 -3.26
CA LEU A 302 4.62 6.42 -3.10
C LEU A 302 3.86 6.00 -1.83
N GLY A 303 2.55 6.15 -1.83
CA GLY A 303 1.68 5.60 -0.79
C GLY A 303 1.45 4.09 -0.97
N PRO A 304 0.75 3.44 -0.01
CA PRO A 304 0.50 1.99 -0.03
C PRO A 304 -0.14 1.48 -1.32
N SER A 305 -1.16 2.19 -1.84
CA SER A 305 -1.85 1.83 -3.08
C SER A 305 -0.93 1.86 -4.29
N THR A 306 -0.11 2.91 -4.45
CA THR A 306 0.85 3.01 -5.55
C THR A 306 1.90 1.90 -5.46
N ARG A 307 2.43 1.63 -4.27
CA ARG A 307 3.42 0.56 -4.06
C ARG A 307 2.86 -0.83 -4.33
N ALA A 308 1.65 -1.12 -3.85
CA ALA A 308 1.00 -2.39 -4.09
C ALA A 308 0.89 -2.70 -5.60
N VAL A 309 0.51 -1.69 -6.41
CA VAL A 309 0.43 -1.86 -7.86
C VAL A 309 1.82 -1.98 -8.49
N ILE A 310 2.82 -1.16 -8.09
CA ILE A 310 4.20 -1.26 -8.59
C ILE A 310 4.76 -2.69 -8.38
N LEU A 311 4.53 -3.27 -7.22
CA LEU A 311 5.08 -4.58 -6.84
C LEU A 311 4.27 -5.76 -7.37
N SER A 312 3.05 -5.52 -7.87
CA SER A 312 2.21 -6.57 -8.43
C SER A 312 2.74 -7.12 -9.76
N SER A 313 2.29 -8.34 -10.10
CA SER A 313 2.51 -8.94 -11.44
C SER A 313 1.74 -8.19 -12.54
N ASP A 314 0.66 -7.50 -12.18
CA ASP A 314 -0.25 -6.83 -13.11
C ASP A 314 0.18 -5.39 -13.44
N ALA A 315 1.31 -4.94 -12.87
CA ALA A 315 1.90 -3.64 -13.15
C ALA A 315 2.16 -3.48 -14.66
N LYS A 316 1.52 -2.50 -15.28
CA LYS A 316 1.72 -2.21 -16.71
C LYS A 316 3.15 -1.69 -16.91
N ALA A 317 3.90 -2.32 -17.81
CA ALA A 317 5.25 -1.86 -18.13
C ALA A 317 5.19 -0.58 -18.99
N ASN A 318 6.20 0.27 -18.82
CA ASN A 318 6.40 1.46 -19.64
C ASN A 318 7.36 1.13 -20.79
N GLY A 319 6.86 1.22 -22.03
CA GLY A 319 7.72 1.24 -23.21
C GLY A 319 7.40 2.50 -23.99
N LEU A 320 8.33 3.47 -24.02
CA LEU A 320 8.16 4.65 -24.84
C LEU A 320 8.16 4.26 -26.32
N VAL A 321 7.19 4.75 -27.05
CA VAL A 321 6.97 4.41 -28.47
C VAL A 321 6.73 5.66 -29.30
N LEU A 322 6.77 5.48 -30.62
CA LEU A 322 6.41 6.52 -31.60
C LEU A 322 5.06 7.16 -31.24
N GLY A 323 5.03 8.47 -31.17
CA GLY A 323 3.85 9.27 -30.81
C GLY A 323 3.79 9.73 -29.33
N ASP A 324 4.56 9.13 -28.44
CA ASP A 324 4.60 9.57 -27.04
C ASP A 324 5.19 10.99 -26.92
N GLN A 325 4.63 11.79 -26.02
CA GLN A 325 5.11 13.14 -25.72
C GLN A 325 5.09 13.41 -24.22
N ASN A 326 6.28 13.42 -23.61
CA ASN A 326 6.46 13.68 -22.19
C ASN A 326 7.95 13.87 -21.84
N ASP A 327 8.24 14.22 -20.60
CA ASP A 327 9.61 14.45 -20.10
C ASP A 327 10.48 13.18 -20.12
N GLN A 328 9.89 11.99 -20.04
CA GLN A 328 10.65 10.73 -20.17
C GLN A 328 11.17 10.54 -21.60
N VAL A 329 10.41 10.96 -22.61
CA VAL A 329 10.87 10.99 -24.00
C VAL A 329 12.02 11.97 -24.15
N ALA A 330 11.94 13.18 -23.57
CA ALA A 330 13.04 14.15 -23.60
C ALA A 330 14.31 13.55 -22.96
N ARG A 331 14.14 12.83 -21.88
CA ARG A 331 15.26 12.17 -21.16
C ARG A 331 15.85 11.01 -21.97
N LEU A 332 15.05 10.17 -22.60
CA LEU A 332 15.50 9.14 -23.55
C LEU A 332 16.31 9.78 -24.68
N GLN A 333 15.80 10.85 -25.26
CA GLN A 333 16.45 11.58 -26.34
C GLN A 333 17.79 12.14 -25.92
N SER A 334 17.89 12.71 -24.70
CA SER A 334 19.16 13.21 -24.14
C SER A 334 20.16 12.07 -23.93
N LEU A 335 19.73 10.90 -23.45
CA LEU A 335 20.60 9.71 -23.33
C LEU A 335 21.07 9.20 -24.69
N LEU A 336 20.21 9.15 -25.68
CA LEU A 336 20.59 8.79 -27.06
C LEU A 336 21.54 9.80 -27.69
N ALA A 337 21.37 11.09 -27.39
CA ALA A 337 22.28 12.14 -27.83
C ALA A 337 23.67 12.00 -27.17
N LYS A 338 23.71 11.78 -25.85
CA LYS A 338 24.94 11.50 -25.11
C LYS A 338 25.67 10.26 -25.64
N ALA A 339 24.93 9.24 -26.03
CA ALA A 339 25.46 8.03 -26.66
C ALA A 339 25.83 8.23 -28.16
N GLY A 340 25.59 9.40 -28.74
CA GLY A 340 25.97 9.76 -30.10
C GLY A 340 24.97 9.34 -31.20
N TYR A 341 23.81 8.81 -30.87
CA TYR A 341 22.81 8.34 -31.82
C TYR A 341 21.80 9.39 -32.24
N LEU A 342 21.70 10.50 -31.51
CA LEU A 342 20.77 11.60 -31.77
C LEU A 342 21.50 12.93 -31.59
N ASN A 343 21.02 13.98 -32.25
CA ASN A 343 21.49 15.34 -31.97
C ASN A 343 20.72 15.90 -30.78
N GLU A 344 21.38 16.68 -29.90
CA GLU A 344 20.75 17.32 -28.73
C GLU A 344 19.54 18.20 -29.11
N SER A 345 19.60 18.85 -30.30
CA SER A 345 18.48 19.65 -30.83
C SER A 345 17.19 18.85 -31.05
N ASN A 346 17.28 17.53 -31.10
CA ASN A 346 16.13 16.63 -31.28
C ASN A 346 15.58 16.11 -29.92
N ALA A 347 16.12 16.58 -28.81
CA ALA A 347 15.57 16.27 -27.47
C ALA A 347 14.34 17.16 -27.15
N THR A 348 13.29 16.96 -27.92
CA THR A 348 12.08 17.80 -27.92
C THR A 348 10.99 17.33 -26.95
N GLY A 349 11.15 16.15 -26.34
CA GLY A 349 10.11 15.49 -25.55
C GLY A 349 9.03 14.79 -26.39
N TYR A 350 9.11 14.85 -27.72
CA TYR A 350 8.23 14.11 -28.63
C TYR A 350 8.97 12.94 -29.28
N PHE A 351 8.44 11.74 -29.13
CA PHE A 351 8.98 10.52 -29.73
C PHE A 351 8.55 10.44 -31.22
N GLY A 352 9.27 11.14 -32.07
CA GLY A 352 9.06 11.13 -33.50
C GLY A 352 9.88 10.06 -34.22
N GLU A 353 9.72 9.96 -35.56
CA GLU A 353 10.44 9.00 -36.41
C GLU A 353 11.98 9.11 -36.28
N ILE A 354 12.50 10.32 -36.06
CA ILE A 354 13.94 10.55 -35.83
C ILE A 354 14.40 9.85 -34.54
N THR A 355 13.60 9.96 -33.48
CA THR A 355 13.87 9.29 -32.21
C THR A 355 13.78 7.77 -32.34
N GLU A 356 12.75 7.27 -33.03
CA GLU A 356 12.57 5.84 -33.27
C GLU A 356 13.73 5.25 -34.07
N ALA A 357 14.14 5.93 -35.17
CA ALA A 357 15.27 5.51 -35.98
C ALA A 357 16.60 5.52 -35.19
N ALA A 358 16.83 6.54 -34.35
CA ALA A 358 18.00 6.61 -33.49
C ALA A 358 17.99 5.47 -32.48
N LEU A 359 16.83 5.19 -31.85
CA LEU A 359 16.65 4.11 -30.90
C LEU A 359 16.89 2.73 -31.52
N LYS A 360 16.32 2.43 -32.70
CA LYS A 360 16.55 1.17 -33.43
C LYS A 360 18.02 0.95 -33.73
N ARG A 361 18.75 2.01 -34.17
CA ARG A 361 20.21 1.94 -34.39
C ARG A 361 20.96 1.67 -33.09
N PHE A 362 20.60 2.33 -31.99
CA PHE A 362 21.17 2.09 -30.68
C PHE A 362 20.96 0.63 -30.22
N GLN A 363 19.72 0.16 -30.31
CA GLN A 363 19.35 -1.21 -29.94
C GLN A 363 20.16 -2.24 -30.74
N SER A 364 20.16 -2.11 -32.07
CA SER A 364 20.92 -3.01 -32.97
C SER A 364 22.42 -3.05 -32.64
N ASN A 365 23.04 -1.86 -32.48
CA ASN A 365 24.47 -1.77 -32.23
C ASN A 365 24.88 -2.29 -30.83
N ASN A 366 23.94 -2.30 -29.89
CA ASN A 366 24.19 -2.71 -28.51
C ASN A 366 23.63 -4.09 -28.17
N GLY A 367 23.16 -4.87 -29.19
CA GLY A 367 22.73 -6.26 -29.02
C GLY A 367 21.40 -6.42 -28.28
N ILE A 368 20.51 -5.44 -28.44
CA ILE A 368 19.11 -5.48 -27.96
C ILE A 368 18.21 -5.59 -29.19
N ASP A 369 17.03 -6.22 -29.04
CA ASP A 369 16.03 -6.27 -30.10
C ASP A 369 15.69 -4.85 -30.57
N ALA A 370 15.86 -4.61 -31.87
CA ALA A 370 15.68 -3.30 -32.48
C ALA A 370 14.19 -3.04 -32.81
N ASP A 371 13.32 -3.14 -31.79
CA ASP A 371 11.88 -3.01 -31.91
C ASP A 371 11.41 -1.53 -31.93
N GLY A 372 12.30 -0.59 -31.63
CA GLY A 372 11.98 0.84 -31.60
C GLY A 372 11.16 1.25 -30.35
N ARG A 373 11.09 0.39 -29.34
CA ARG A 373 10.44 0.66 -28.06
C ARG A 373 11.51 0.84 -26.96
N ALA A 374 11.46 1.96 -26.24
CA ALA A 374 12.38 2.18 -25.13
C ALA A 374 11.79 1.60 -23.85
N GLY A 375 12.02 0.31 -23.63
CA GLY A 375 11.67 -0.40 -22.40
C GLY A 375 12.86 -0.56 -21.44
N ALA A 376 12.68 -1.39 -20.41
CA ALA A 376 13.66 -1.63 -19.36
C ALA A 376 15.04 -2.05 -19.90
N GLN A 377 15.10 -2.95 -20.87
CA GLN A 377 16.37 -3.39 -21.48
C GLN A 377 17.13 -2.25 -22.15
N THR A 378 16.40 -1.37 -22.85
CA THR A 378 16.98 -0.19 -23.49
C THR A 378 17.58 0.77 -22.45
N PHE A 379 16.84 1.08 -21.39
CA PHE A 379 17.34 1.96 -20.34
C PHE A 379 18.47 1.34 -19.55
N ALA A 380 18.39 0.04 -19.22
CA ALA A 380 19.49 -0.67 -18.58
C ALA A 380 20.78 -0.55 -19.39
N LYS A 381 20.67 -0.72 -20.73
CA LYS A 381 21.82 -0.62 -21.63
C LYS A 381 22.32 0.82 -21.74
N LEU A 382 21.43 1.82 -21.88
CA LEU A 382 21.81 3.25 -21.93
C LEU A 382 22.57 3.72 -20.68
N ASN A 383 22.32 3.11 -19.53
CA ASN A 383 22.97 3.43 -18.26
C ASN A 383 24.19 2.51 -17.95
N SER A 384 24.53 1.56 -18.83
CA SER A 384 25.69 0.66 -18.61
C SER A 384 26.98 1.27 -19.12
N ASP A 385 28.11 0.86 -18.50
CA ASP A 385 29.42 1.13 -19.04
C ASP A 385 29.67 0.34 -20.34
N GLY A 386 30.48 0.89 -21.25
CA GLY A 386 30.88 0.20 -22.47
C GLY A 386 29.83 0.22 -23.58
N LEU A 387 29.09 1.32 -23.71
CA LEU A 387 28.22 1.53 -24.84
C LEU A 387 28.97 1.51 -26.19
N ARG A 388 28.41 0.79 -27.17
CA ARG A 388 28.88 0.90 -28.54
C ARG A 388 28.31 2.17 -29.16
N GLY A 389 29.18 3.04 -29.64
CA GLY A 389 28.78 4.22 -30.39
C GLY A 389 28.20 3.88 -31.79
N PRO A 390 27.61 4.85 -32.49
CA PRO A 390 27.10 4.66 -33.84
C PRO A 390 28.22 4.19 -34.78
N SER A 391 27.88 3.29 -35.68
CA SER A 391 28.83 2.80 -36.68
C SER A 391 29.20 3.94 -37.67
N LYS A 392 30.40 3.86 -38.29
CA LYS A 392 30.83 4.88 -39.27
C LYS A 392 29.83 5.03 -40.46
N ASN A 393 29.00 4.02 -40.73
CA ASN A 393 27.95 4.07 -41.73
C ASN A 393 26.72 4.85 -41.25
N ASP A 394 26.45 4.87 -39.94
CA ASP A 394 25.33 5.60 -39.33
C ASP A 394 25.57 7.11 -39.34
N SER A 395 26.86 7.53 -39.36
CA SER A 395 27.27 8.94 -39.36
C SER A 395 26.97 9.64 -40.72
N LYS A 396 26.74 8.90 -41.79
CA LYS A 396 26.37 9.46 -43.08
C LYS A 396 24.90 9.90 -43.15
N SER A 397 24.00 9.29 -42.41
CA SER A 397 22.59 9.69 -42.36
C SER A 397 22.35 10.99 -41.56
N ASN A 398 23.25 11.36 -40.67
CA ASN A 398 23.17 12.62 -39.91
C ASN A 398 23.80 13.83 -40.61
N LYS A 399 24.46 13.63 -41.77
CA LYS A 399 25.15 14.69 -42.53
C LYS A 399 24.44 15.17 -43.76
N SER A 400 23.28 14.60 -44.18
CA SER A 400 22.59 14.94 -45.43
C SER A 400 21.57 16.07 -45.33
N GLU A 401 21.57 16.87 -44.28
CA GLU A 401 20.73 18.10 -44.19
C GLU A 401 21.54 19.39 -44.28
N LYS A 402 22.61 19.45 -45.06
CA LYS A 402 23.17 20.74 -45.50
C LYS A 402 23.37 20.75 -47.03
N SER A 403 22.58 21.61 -47.65
CA SER A 403 22.68 22.11 -49.03
C SER A 403 22.35 21.13 -50.17
N GLY A 404 21.14 21.22 -50.65
CA GLY A 404 20.73 20.79 -51.95
C GLY A 404 19.78 21.82 -52.54
N LYS A 405 20.31 22.69 -53.36
CA LYS A 405 19.55 23.66 -54.15
C LYS A 405 18.83 22.91 -55.27
N SER A 406 17.54 23.21 -55.43
CA SER A 406 16.83 23.25 -56.72
C SER A 406 16.17 22.02 -57.28
N SER A 407 14.93 22.20 -57.47
CA SER A 407 13.97 21.96 -58.56
C SER A 407 13.24 20.62 -58.54
N GLY A 408 11.92 20.74 -58.48
CA GLY A 408 10.95 19.80 -59.03
C GLY A 408 10.36 18.77 -58.11
N GLY A 409 9.25 19.09 -57.45
CA GLY A 409 8.14 18.22 -57.22
C GLY A 409 8.39 16.88 -56.54
N SER A 410 8.73 16.89 -55.24
CA SER A 410 8.36 15.78 -54.34
C SER A 410 8.35 16.32 -52.92
N TYR A 411 7.17 16.37 -52.31
CA TYR A 411 6.98 16.83 -50.96
C TYR A 411 7.64 15.86 -49.96
N SER A 412 8.88 16.12 -49.58
CA SER A 412 9.57 15.52 -48.47
C SER A 412 9.77 16.56 -47.37
N GLY A 413 8.70 17.20 -46.98
CA GLY A 413 8.67 18.01 -45.76
C GLY A 413 8.53 17.11 -44.54
N SER A 414 9.65 16.87 -43.82
CA SER A 414 9.63 16.07 -42.63
C SER A 414 8.68 16.68 -41.60
N VAL A 415 7.86 15.85 -40.93
CA VAL A 415 6.97 16.24 -39.82
C VAL A 415 7.77 16.98 -38.74
N GLY A 416 9.04 16.62 -38.55
CA GLY A 416 9.96 17.31 -37.64
C GLY A 416 10.22 18.78 -38.00
N ASN A 417 10.32 19.10 -39.31
CA ASN A 417 10.46 20.48 -39.78
C ASN A 417 9.17 21.26 -39.53
N MET A 418 8.01 20.64 -39.74
CA MET A 418 6.71 21.24 -39.44
C MET A 418 6.56 21.58 -37.95
N ILE A 419 6.92 20.64 -37.08
CA ILE A 419 6.88 20.84 -35.61
C ILE A 419 7.87 21.93 -35.20
N SER A 420 9.10 21.96 -35.74
CA SER A 420 10.09 22.99 -35.46
C SER A 420 9.60 24.38 -35.85
N ILE A 421 9.00 24.52 -37.01
CA ILE A 421 8.40 25.78 -37.47
C ILE A 421 7.23 26.19 -36.54
N ALA A 422 6.36 25.26 -36.20
CA ALA A 422 5.24 25.49 -35.30
C ALA A 422 5.71 25.90 -33.92
N SER A 423 6.68 25.19 -33.37
CA SER A 423 7.25 25.45 -32.01
C SER A 423 7.94 26.82 -31.92
N SER A 424 8.49 27.33 -33.03
CA SER A 424 9.10 28.67 -33.07
C SER A 424 8.12 29.82 -32.81
N LYS A 425 6.82 29.50 -32.80
CA LYS A 425 5.72 30.46 -32.60
C LYS A 425 4.94 30.26 -31.31
N ILE A 426 5.40 29.38 -30.42
CA ILE A 426 4.84 29.25 -29.07
C ILE A 426 4.95 30.60 -28.36
N GLY A 427 3.85 31.05 -27.78
CA GLY A 427 3.76 32.36 -27.10
C GLY A 427 3.29 33.50 -28.01
N SER A 428 3.05 33.28 -29.28
CA SER A 428 2.46 34.29 -30.17
C SER A 428 1.00 34.55 -29.76
N PRO A 429 0.55 35.83 -29.75
CA PRO A 429 -0.82 36.15 -29.30
C PRO A 429 -1.85 35.62 -30.32
N TYR A 430 -2.97 35.14 -29.77
CA TYR A 430 -4.14 34.78 -30.56
C TYR A 430 -4.91 36.04 -30.95
N VAL A 431 -5.13 36.21 -32.24
CA VAL A 431 -5.92 37.31 -32.83
C VAL A 431 -6.82 36.74 -33.88
N TRP A 432 -8.12 36.91 -33.75
CA TRP A 432 -9.12 36.43 -34.69
C TRP A 432 -8.86 36.97 -36.13
N GLY A 433 -8.82 36.08 -37.11
CA GLY A 433 -8.57 36.43 -38.52
C GLY A 433 -7.09 36.68 -38.86
N ALA A 434 -6.16 36.59 -37.89
CA ALA A 434 -4.75 36.85 -38.17
C ALA A 434 -4.06 35.62 -38.82
N LYS A 435 -3.31 35.90 -39.90
CA LYS A 435 -2.57 34.93 -40.73
C LYS A 435 -1.07 35.18 -40.73
N GLY A 436 -0.61 36.08 -39.89
CA GLY A 436 0.71 36.71 -40.01
C GLY A 436 1.80 36.02 -39.21
N SER A 437 3.02 36.62 -39.20
CA SER A 437 4.22 36.06 -38.60
C SER A 437 4.29 36.20 -37.06
N ASN A 438 3.46 37.03 -36.44
CA ASN A 438 3.58 37.39 -35.03
C ASN A 438 2.28 37.24 -34.22
N SER A 439 1.15 36.98 -34.90
CA SER A 439 -0.14 36.67 -34.28
C SER A 439 -0.96 35.80 -35.22
N PHE A 440 -1.77 34.91 -34.62
CA PHE A 440 -2.49 33.88 -35.39
C PHE A 440 -3.88 33.66 -34.81
N ASP A 441 -4.86 33.26 -35.65
CA ASP A 441 -5.95 32.41 -35.25
C ASP A 441 -5.63 30.93 -35.54
N CYS A 442 -6.49 30.00 -35.17
CA CYS A 442 -6.23 28.56 -35.33
C CYS A 442 -5.94 28.20 -36.79
N SER A 443 -6.71 28.71 -37.76
CA SER A 443 -6.57 28.43 -39.18
C SER A 443 -5.38 29.19 -39.78
N GLY A 444 -5.14 30.42 -39.35
CA GLY A 444 -4.00 31.23 -39.75
C GLY A 444 -2.67 30.65 -39.32
N PHE A 445 -2.59 30.05 -38.16
CA PHE A 445 -1.40 29.35 -37.68
C PHE A 445 -1.06 28.15 -38.56
N VAL A 446 -2.03 27.27 -38.81
CA VAL A 446 -1.85 26.08 -39.65
C VAL A 446 -1.44 26.53 -41.08
N TYR A 447 -2.13 27.52 -41.65
CA TYR A 447 -1.80 28.09 -42.96
C TYR A 447 -0.37 28.63 -43.00
N TRP A 448 0.04 29.38 -41.98
CA TRP A 448 1.39 29.95 -41.88
C TRP A 448 2.47 28.87 -41.84
N VAL A 449 2.29 27.83 -41.00
CA VAL A 449 3.21 26.69 -40.88
C VAL A 449 3.36 25.96 -42.21
N LEU A 450 2.24 25.63 -42.87
CA LEU A 450 2.25 24.96 -44.19
C LEU A 450 2.91 25.83 -45.27
N LYS A 451 2.69 27.16 -45.26
CA LYS A 451 3.34 28.10 -46.16
C LYS A 451 4.86 28.15 -45.94
N GLN A 452 5.34 28.10 -44.70
CA GLN A 452 6.79 28.03 -44.40
C GLN A 452 7.41 26.71 -44.89
N MET A 453 6.63 25.65 -44.96
CA MET A 453 7.05 24.37 -45.54
C MET A 453 7.00 24.31 -47.07
N GLY A 454 6.56 25.37 -47.74
CA GLY A 454 6.42 25.40 -49.18
C GLY A 454 5.19 24.66 -49.72
N VAL A 455 4.23 24.32 -48.83
CA VAL A 455 2.97 23.67 -49.19
C VAL A 455 2.02 24.75 -49.71
N GLY A 456 1.74 24.74 -51.00
CA GLY A 456 0.80 25.67 -51.64
C GLY A 456 -0.65 25.26 -51.35
N GLN A 457 -1.24 25.77 -50.26
CA GLN A 457 -2.67 25.63 -49.99
C GLN A 457 -3.38 26.97 -49.99
N SER A 458 -4.61 26.98 -50.49
CA SER A 458 -5.51 28.12 -50.33
C SER A 458 -5.97 28.19 -48.88
N TYR A 459 -5.98 29.39 -48.32
CA TYR A 459 -6.47 29.63 -46.97
C TYR A 459 -7.96 29.33 -46.88
N ILE A 460 -8.35 28.46 -46.01
CA ILE A 460 -9.74 28.13 -45.67
C ILE A 460 -10.01 28.69 -44.26
N THR A 461 -10.96 29.61 -44.18
CA THR A 461 -11.43 30.12 -42.84
C THR A 461 -12.23 29.04 -42.14
N SER A 462 -11.96 28.82 -40.85
CA SER A 462 -12.89 28.10 -40.00
C SER A 462 -14.16 28.95 -39.88
N SER A 463 -15.26 28.49 -40.44
CA SER A 463 -16.61 29.05 -40.23
C SER A 463 -17.14 28.59 -38.87
#